data_d5145196d2518166630239e7b50c3810
#
_entry.id   d5145196d2518166630239e7b50c3810
#
_cell.length_a   1.000
_cell.length_b   1.000
_cell.length_c   1.000
_cell.angle_alpha   90.00
_cell.angle_beta   90.00
_cell.angle_gamma   90.00
#
_symmetry.space_group_name_H-M   'P 1'
#
loop_
_entity.id
_entity.type
_entity.pdbx_description
1 polymer ?
#
loop_
_entity_poly.entity_id
_entity_poly.type
_entity_poly.pdbx_seq_one_letter_code
_entity_poly.pdbx_strand_id
1 'polypeptide(L)'
;IHTPGHSVGHVSFWRESDRAIIAGDAFVTTDQESAYAVAIQKAQMHGPPMYYTVEWDKAKSSVEKLAALEPDLAVTGHGEAMRGPEMRTALHTLARDFDRIAVPKQGIYLEEPARAEDGSAYRR
;
A
#
# COMPACT_ATOMS: atom_id res chain seq x y z
N ILE A 1 -2.95 -8.99 10.27
CA ILE A 1 -3.40 -9.43 8.94
C ILE A 1 -2.20 -9.51 8.03
N HIS A 2 -1.98 -10.66 7.39
CA HIS A 2 -0.94 -10.78 6.37
C HIS A 2 -1.32 -10.01 5.11
N THR A 3 -0.49 -9.06 4.73
CA THR A 3 -0.70 -8.16 3.59
C THR A 3 0.54 -8.13 2.69
N PRO A 4 0.89 -9.26 2.06
CA PRO A 4 2.08 -9.37 1.22
C PRO A 4 1.96 -8.52 -0.04
N GLY A 5 3.08 -8.26 -0.69
CA GLY A 5 3.19 -7.52 -1.94
C GLY A 5 4.34 -6.53 -1.91
N HIS A 6 4.30 -5.55 -1.03
CA HIS A 6 5.46 -4.69 -0.77
C HIS A 6 6.68 -5.51 -0.32
N SER A 7 6.46 -6.41 0.61
CA SER A 7 7.39 -7.48 0.93
C SER A 7 6.63 -8.78 1.19
N VAL A 8 7.34 -9.91 1.14
CA VAL A 8 6.74 -11.25 1.31
C VAL A 8 6.11 -11.42 2.70
N GLY A 9 6.77 -10.89 3.74
CA GLY A 9 6.34 -11.01 5.13
C GLY A 9 5.56 -9.82 5.67
N HIS A 10 5.11 -8.91 4.80
CA HIS A 10 4.43 -7.69 5.23
C HIS A 10 3.12 -7.99 5.96
N VAL A 11 2.87 -7.29 7.05
CA VAL A 11 1.64 -7.38 7.85
C VAL A 11 1.07 -6.00 8.11
N SER A 12 -0.25 -5.93 8.26
CA SER A 12 -0.99 -4.77 8.73
C SER A 12 -1.72 -5.11 10.02
N PHE A 13 -1.96 -4.12 10.86
CA PHE A 13 -2.68 -4.30 12.12
C PHE A 13 -4.08 -3.68 12.03
N TRP A 14 -5.07 -4.42 12.48
CA TRP A 14 -6.46 -4.01 12.57
C TRP A 14 -6.92 -3.94 14.01
N ARG A 15 -7.52 -2.81 14.40
CA ARG A 15 -8.18 -2.66 15.67
C ARG A 15 -9.66 -2.40 15.46
N GLU A 16 -10.47 -3.37 15.83
CA GLU A 16 -11.92 -3.35 15.54
C GLU A 16 -12.67 -2.31 16.37
N SER A 17 -12.23 -2.05 17.61
CA SER A 17 -12.93 -1.15 18.55
C SER A 17 -13.13 0.27 18.03
N ASP A 18 -12.22 0.76 17.18
CA ASP A 18 -12.27 2.08 16.56
C ASP A 18 -12.03 2.04 15.06
N ARG A 19 -12.04 0.84 14.48
CA ARG A 19 -11.86 0.59 13.04
C ARG A 19 -10.57 1.24 12.49
N ALA A 20 -9.50 1.13 13.27
CA ALA A 20 -8.20 1.67 12.89
C ALA A 20 -7.32 0.62 12.20
N ILE A 21 -6.70 1.01 11.07
CA ILE A 21 -5.67 0.23 10.40
C ILE A 21 -4.31 0.89 10.59
N ILE A 22 -3.31 0.11 10.96
CA ILE A 22 -1.90 0.42 10.77
C ILE A 22 -1.46 -0.38 9.54
N ALA A 23 -1.44 0.26 8.39
CA ALA A 23 -1.27 -0.41 7.10
C ALA A 23 0.19 -0.72 6.77
N GLY A 24 1.15 -0.09 7.46
CA GLY A 24 2.54 -0.14 7.04
C GLY A 24 2.68 0.38 5.61
N ASP A 25 3.36 -0.37 4.76
CA ASP A 25 3.57 -0.03 3.36
C ASP A 25 2.68 -0.83 2.38
N ALA A 26 1.55 -1.39 2.86
CA ALA A 26 0.55 -1.98 1.97
C ALA A 26 -0.07 -0.93 1.02
N PHE A 27 -0.20 0.28 1.51
CA PHE A 27 -0.45 1.52 0.76
C PHE A 27 0.11 2.69 1.56
N VAL A 28 0.29 3.83 0.94
CA VAL A 28 0.86 5.03 1.59
C VAL A 28 -0.06 6.24 1.40
N THR A 29 0.09 7.23 2.26
CA THR A 29 -0.73 8.45 2.25
C THR A 29 0.05 9.68 1.81
N THR A 30 1.10 9.46 1.05
CA THR A 30 1.88 10.52 0.39
C THR A 30 2.38 10.03 -0.97
N ASP A 31 2.56 10.93 -1.92
CA ASP A 31 3.23 10.66 -3.18
C ASP A 31 4.74 10.69 -2.97
N GLN A 32 5.35 9.53 -2.80
CA GLN A 32 6.79 9.39 -2.56
C GLN A 32 7.66 9.69 -3.78
N GLU A 33 7.11 9.63 -4.98
CA GLU A 33 7.80 10.02 -6.20
C GLU A 33 7.84 11.55 -6.38
N SER A 34 7.02 12.29 -5.63
CA SER A 34 6.99 13.75 -5.62
C SER A 34 7.77 14.31 -4.43
N ALA A 35 8.94 14.87 -4.67
CA ALA A 35 9.71 15.56 -3.62
C ALA A 35 8.91 16.69 -2.94
N TYR A 36 8.04 17.36 -3.70
CA TYR A 36 7.15 18.39 -3.16
C TYR A 36 6.09 17.80 -2.23
N ALA A 37 5.42 16.72 -2.63
CA ALA A 37 4.40 16.08 -1.79
C ALA A 37 4.99 15.53 -0.49
N VAL A 38 6.20 14.94 -0.56
CA VAL A 38 6.95 14.50 0.62
C VAL A 38 7.30 15.67 1.53
N ALA A 39 7.77 16.78 0.96
CA ALA A 39 8.19 17.95 1.73
C ALA A 39 7.04 18.62 2.49
N ILE A 40 5.84 18.68 1.91
CA ILE A 40 4.65 19.28 2.54
C ILE A 40 3.77 18.26 3.26
N GLN A 41 4.09 16.96 3.17
CA GLN A 41 3.34 15.84 3.76
C GLN A 41 1.82 15.89 3.45
N LYS A 42 1.47 16.28 2.24
CA LYS A 42 0.07 16.30 1.81
C LYS A 42 -0.52 14.90 1.86
N ALA A 43 -1.59 14.72 2.62
CA ALA A 43 -2.31 13.46 2.71
C ALA A 43 -2.98 13.11 1.37
N GLN A 44 -2.39 12.18 0.66
CA GLN A 44 -2.87 11.67 -0.62
C GLN A 44 -2.60 10.17 -0.69
N MET A 45 -3.64 9.38 -0.95
CA MET A 45 -3.50 7.93 -0.97
C MET A 45 -2.88 7.45 -2.27
N HIS A 46 -1.85 6.63 -2.12
CA HIS A 46 -1.14 5.95 -3.20
C HIS A 46 -0.97 4.47 -2.90
N GLY A 47 -0.61 3.68 -3.90
CA GLY A 47 -0.20 2.30 -3.72
C GLY A 47 1.06 2.17 -2.86
N PRO A 48 1.54 0.94 -2.67
CA PRO A 48 2.78 0.68 -1.93
C PRO A 48 3.97 1.37 -2.62
N PRO A 49 5.06 1.66 -1.87
CA PRO A 49 6.26 2.28 -2.44
C PRO A 49 6.76 1.54 -3.67
N MET A 50 6.77 2.21 -4.82
CA MET A 50 6.99 1.62 -6.13
C MET A 50 8.35 0.91 -6.25
N TYR A 51 9.42 1.52 -5.78
CA TYR A 51 10.78 1.00 -5.94
C TYR A 51 11.10 -0.23 -5.10
N TYR A 52 10.27 -0.51 -4.08
CA TYR A 52 10.51 -1.57 -3.10
C TYR A 52 9.44 -2.65 -3.10
N THR A 53 8.43 -2.55 -3.95
CA THR A 53 7.34 -3.53 -4.03
C THR A 53 7.76 -4.70 -4.92
N VAL A 54 7.69 -5.90 -4.36
CA VAL A 54 8.24 -7.11 -4.98
C VAL A 54 7.20 -7.99 -5.68
N GLU A 55 5.91 -7.83 -5.34
CA GLU A 55 4.84 -8.64 -5.93
C GLU A 55 3.51 -7.87 -6.02
N TRP A 56 3.23 -7.33 -7.20
CA TRP A 56 2.13 -6.39 -7.42
C TRP A 56 0.74 -7.02 -7.31
N ASP A 57 0.55 -8.27 -7.75
CA ASP A 57 -0.75 -8.95 -7.64
C ASP A 57 -1.12 -9.20 -6.17
N LYS A 58 -0.17 -9.57 -5.34
CA LYS A 58 -0.39 -9.71 -3.90
C LYS A 58 -0.59 -8.36 -3.22
N ALA A 59 0.11 -7.31 -3.65
CA ALA A 59 -0.11 -5.96 -3.15
C ALA A 59 -1.55 -5.49 -3.43
N LYS A 60 -2.08 -5.73 -4.63
CA LYS A 60 -3.47 -5.47 -4.99
C LYS A 60 -4.44 -6.21 -4.08
N SER A 61 -4.28 -7.53 -3.95
CA SER A 61 -5.13 -8.35 -3.08
C SER A 61 -5.08 -7.91 -1.62
N SER A 62 -3.93 -7.44 -1.15
CA SER A 62 -3.76 -6.90 0.19
C SER A 62 -4.54 -5.59 0.39
N VAL A 63 -4.48 -4.68 -0.58
CA VAL A 63 -5.26 -3.43 -0.54
C VAL A 63 -6.76 -3.72 -0.59
N GLU A 64 -7.22 -4.63 -1.45
CA GLU A 64 -8.61 -5.07 -1.51
C GLU A 64 -9.09 -5.63 -0.16
N LYS A 65 -8.28 -6.45 0.49
CA LYS A 65 -8.56 -7.01 1.82
C LYS A 65 -8.71 -5.90 2.87
N LEU A 66 -7.81 -4.91 2.88
CA LEU A 66 -7.86 -3.79 3.82
C LEU A 66 -9.04 -2.87 3.55
N ALA A 67 -9.37 -2.60 2.29
CA ALA A 67 -10.54 -1.81 1.92
C ALA A 67 -11.85 -2.46 2.39
N ALA A 68 -11.96 -3.78 2.30
CA ALA A 68 -13.13 -4.53 2.73
C ALA A 68 -13.41 -4.43 4.24
N LEU A 69 -12.43 -4.06 5.05
CA LEU A 69 -12.60 -3.81 6.48
C LEU A 69 -13.36 -2.51 6.77
N GLU A 70 -13.53 -1.62 5.80
CA GLU A 70 -14.19 -0.32 5.97
C GLU A 70 -13.61 0.50 7.14
N PRO A 71 -12.30 0.82 7.13
CA PRO A 71 -11.66 1.50 8.25
C PRO A 71 -12.13 2.94 8.41
N ASP A 72 -12.08 3.45 9.64
CA ASP A 72 -12.34 4.86 9.96
C ASP A 72 -11.05 5.67 10.12
N LEU A 73 -9.94 4.99 10.36
CA LEU A 73 -8.60 5.58 10.48
C LEU A 73 -7.58 4.69 9.76
N ALA A 74 -6.76 5.29 8.94
CA ALA A 74 -5.60 4.63 8.33
C ALA A 74 -4.31 5.37 8.68
N VAL A 75 -3.37 4.64 9.26
CA VAL A 75 -2.00 5.05 9.52
C VAL A 75 -1.09 4.20 8.64
N THR A 76 -0.21 4.84 7.90
CA THR A 76 0.70 4.18 6.96
C THR A 76 2.16 4.40 7.35
N GLY A 77 3.07 3.68 6.72
CA GLY A 77 4.50 3.84 6.94
C GLY A 77 5.03 5.20 6.47
N HIS A 78 4.35 5.83 5.50
CA HIS A 78 4.73 7.11 4.91
C HIS A 78 3.51 7.99 4.71
N GLY A 79 3.60 9.25 5.14
CA GLY A 79 2.56 10.24 5.06
C GLY A 79 1.73 10.38 6.33
N GLU A 80 0.79 11.31 6.32
CA GLU A 80 -0.09 11.56 7.45
C GLU A 80 -1.25 10.57 7.52
N ALA A 81 -1.80 10.37 8.72
CA ALA A 81 -2.99 9.56 8.91
C ALA A 81 -4.18 10.16 8.15
N MET A 82 -4.99 9.31 7.53
CA MET A 82 -6.24 9.67 6.87
C MET A 82 -7.45 9.11 7.61
N ARG A 83 -8.57 9.81 7.56
CA ARG A 83 -9.77 9.48 8.34
C ARG A 83 -11.04 9.62 7.53
N GLY A 84 -12.08 8.92 8.00
CA GLY A 84 -13.47 9.14 7.63
C GLY A 84 -13.86 8.70 6.23
N PRO A 85 -15.02 9.20 5.72
CA PRO A 85 -15.57 8.77 4.43
C PRO A 85 -14.65 9.06 3.24
N GLU A 86 -13.91 10.15 3.26
CA GLU A 86 -12.96 10.51 2.19
C GLU A 86 -11.83 9.50 2.10
N MET A 87 -11.29 9.08 3.25
CA MET A 87 -10.27 8.03 3.29
C MET A 87 -10.82 6.70 2.77
N ARG A 88 -12.01 6.27 3.20
CA ARG A 88 -12.63 5.03 2.70
C ARG A 88 -12.86 5.07 1.20
N THR A 89 -13.37 6.18 0.68
CA THR A 89 -13.56 6.37 -0.76
C THR A 89 -12.23 6.27 -1.51
N ALA A 90 -11.18 6.90 -1.01
CA ALA A 90 -9.84 6.83 -1.60
C ALA A 90 -9.28 5.41 -1.58
N LEU A 91 -9.48 4.68 -0.49
CA LEU A 91 -9.01 3.30 -0.35
C LEU A 91 -9.76 2.33 -1.30
N HIS A 92 -11.07 2.47 -1.44
CA HIS A 92 -11.86 1.70 -2.41
C HIS A 92 -11.49 2.05 -3.85
N THR A 93 -11.22 3.30 -4.14
CA THR A 93 -10.75 3.74 -5.48
C THR A 93 -9.39 3.12 -5.79
N LEU A 94 -8.46 3.14 -4.83
CA LEU A 94 -7.15 2.50 -4.96
C LEU A 94 -7.29 0.99 -5.21
N ALA A 95 -8.14 0.31 -4.45
CA ALA A 95 -8.37 -1.13 -4.61
C ALA A 95 -8.96 -1.47 -5.99
N ARG A 96 -9.97 -0.71 -6.44
CA ARG A 96 -10.65 -0.92 -7.73
C ARG A 96 -9.75 -0.64 -8.92
N ASP A 97 -9.01 0.45 -8.87
CA ASP A 97 -8.20 0.96 -9.99
C ASP A 97 -6.69 0.73 -9.76
N PHE A 98 -6.34 -0.28 -8.96
CA PHE A 98 -4.98 -0.52 -8.48
C PHE A 98 -3.95 -0.60 -9.61
N ASP A 99 -4.27 -1.33 -10.67
CA ASP A 99 -3.34 -1.52 -11.79
C ASP A 99 -3.03 -0.20 -12.50
N ARG A 100 -3.98 0.72 -12.53
CA ARG A 100 -3.82 2.04 -13.13
C ARG A 100 -3.13 3.05 -12.20
N ILE A 101 -3.46 3.01 -10.90
CA ILE A 101 -3.02 4.00 -9.91
C ILE A 101 -1.65 3.65 -9.33
N ALA A 102 -1.45 2.37 -8.97
CA ALA A 102 -0.34 1.93 -8.15
C ALA A 102 0.79 1.26 -8.94
N VAL A 103 0.43 0.47 -9.97
CA VAL A 103 1.43 -0.32 -10.71
C VAL A 103 2.21 0.59 -11.66
N PRO A 104 3.56 0.66 -11.53
CA PRO A 104 4.35 1.48 -12.42
C PRO A 104 4.40 0.90 -13.84
N LYS A 105 4.66 1.75 -14.82
CA LYS A 105 4.83 1.30 -16.22
C LYS A 105 6.15 0.56 -16.45
N GLN A 106 7.11 0.73 -15.56
CA GLN A 106 8.44 0.11 -15.62
C GLN A 106 8.88 -0.31 -14.22
N GLY A 107 9.47 -1.49 -14.09
CA GLY A 107 9.99 -2.00 -12.82
C GLY A 107 10.49 -3.43 -12.94
N ILE A 108 11.47 -3.82 -12.11
CA ILE A 108 12.11 -5.15 -12.18
C ILE A 108 11.19 -6.30 -11.75
N TYR A 109 10.13 -6.01 -11.01
CA TYR A 109 9.20 -7.05 -10.49
C TYR A 109 7.83 -7.04 -11.14
N LEU A 110 7.66 -6.35 -12.27
CA LEU A 110 6.37 -6.30 -12.98
C LEU A 110 6.02 -7.62 -13.67
N GLU A 111 7.02 -8.23 -14.33
CA GLU A 111 6.86 -9.47 -15.09
C GLU A 111 7.37 -10.69 -14.31
N GLU A 112 8.36 -10.48 -13.44
CA GLU A 112 8.97 -11.52 -12.62
C GLU A 112 8.87 -11.16 -11.13
N PRO A 113 7.78 -11.56 -10.44
CA PRO A 113 7.65 -11.32 -9.01
C PRO A 113 8.78 -11.94 -8.21
N ALA A 114 9.27 -11.20 -7.22
CA ALA A 114 10.29 -11.72 -6.31
C ALA A 114 9.73 -12.85 -5.45
N ARG A 115 10.54 -13.86 -5.18
CA ARG A 115 10.18 -15.03 -4.37
C ARG A 115 11.12 -15.20 -3.20
N ALA A 116 10.56 -15.60 -2.06
CA ALA A 116 11.38 -15.89 -0.87
C ALA A 116 12.25 -17.14 -1.08
N GLU A 117 11.72 -18.14 -1.79
CA GLU A 117 12.32 -19.46 -1.98
C GLU A 117 13.62 -19.41 -2.82
N ASP A 118 13.71 -18.49 -3.77
CA ASP A 118 14.88 -18.29 -4.63
C ASP A 118 15.78 -17.13 -4.19
N GLY A 119 15.42 -16.44 -3.10
CA GLY A 119 16.13 -15.30 -2.54
C GLY A 119 15.98 -14.00 -3.35
N SER A 120 15.20 -13.97 -4.42
CA SER A 120 15.00 -12.76 -5.24
C SER A 120 14.31 -11.65 -4.48
N ALA A 121 13.44 -11.98 -3.49
CA ALA A 121 12.78 -11.02 -2.62
C ALA A 121 13.74 -10.22 -1.71
N TYR A 122 14.98 -10.65 -1.59
CA TYR A 122 16.00 -10.02 -0.72
C TYR A 122 17.13 -9.36 -1.51
N ARG A 123 17.07 -9.37 -2.84
CA ARG A 123 18.02 -8.65 -3.69
C ARG A 123 17.66 -7.17 -3.74
N ARG A 124 18.65 -6.35 -3.54
CA ARG A 124 18.53 -4.88 -3.65
C ARG A 124 19.03 -4.40 -5.00
#